data_7cd3343f4a0b5c2e4db281293b781f48
#
_entry.id   7cd3343f4a0b5c2e4db281293b781f48
#
_cell.length_a   1.000
_cell.length_b   1.000
_cell.length_c   1.000
_cell.angle_alpha   90.00
_cell.angle_beta   90.00
_cell.angle_gamma   90.00
#
_symmetry.space_group_name_H-M   'P 1'
#
loop_
_entity.id
_entity.type
_entity.pdbx_description
1 polymer ?
#
loop_
_entity_poly.entity_id
_entity_poly.type
_entity_poly.pdbx_seq_one_letter_code
_entity_poly.pdbx_strand_id
1 'polypeptide(L)'
;GFISYYIADIGLALLAMFAILRQGSPEKVTSRIGKVPSVLLMCAIVLCIGPMLAIPRTAATTFETSVTPLVSGVSPVLFSVLFFLLILLLCVRERAVVDIVGKILTPALLIGLLILIVVGVVSPIGPVGDQALVENVAATGIEAGYQTMDVLATLLFGFIILKSAQAKGYTKAKAQIRVVSGASLVAGIGLLVVYLGLTYLGA
;
A
#
# COMPACT_ATOMS: atom_id res chain seq x y z
N GLY A 1 12.18 16.24 0.36
CA GLY A 1 12.03 14.77 0.22
C GLY A 1 10.73 14.29 0.77
N PHE A 2 10.56 14.27 2.11
CA PHE A 2 9.39 13.65 2.74
C PHE A 2 8.03 14.21 2.27
N ILE A 3 7.87 15.53 2.24
CA ILE A 3 6.60 16.15 1.81
C ILE A 3 6.27 15.80 0.36
N SER A 4 7.26 15.82 -0.52
CA SER A 4 7.09 15.45 -1.93
C SER A 4 6.71 13.98 -2.09
N TYR A 5 7.35 13.09 -1.33
CA TYR A 5 7.03 11.67 -1.25
C TYR A 5 5.58 11.47 -0.78
N TYR A 6 5.21 12.07 0.36
CA TYR A 6 3.89 11.90 0.94
C TYR A 6 2.75 12.41 0.04
N ILE A 7 2.97 13.52 -0.67
CA ILE A 7 1.99 14.04 -1.63
C ILE A 7 1.84 13.10 -2.82
N ALA A 8 2.95 12.56 -3.35
CA ALA A 8 2.93 11.66 -4.50
C ALA A 8 2.35 10.27 -4.17
N ASP A 9 2.56 9.77 -2.97
CA ASP A 9 2.06 8.50 -2.47
C ASP A 9 0.62 8.64 -1.97
N ILE A 10 0.42 9.17 -0.78
CA ILE A 10 -0.86 9.21 -0.08
C ILE A 10 -1.79 10.29 -0.66
N GLY A 11 -1.26 11.45 -1.02
CA GLY A 11 -2.06 12.54 -1.58
C GLY A 11 -2.79 12.13 -2.85
N LEU A 12 -2.09 11.52 -3.80
CA LEU A 12 -2.68 11.02 -5.03
C LEU A 12 -3.61 9.82 -4.78
N ALA A 13 -3.28 8.92 -3.84
CA ALA A 13 -4.14 7.81 -3.45
C ALA A 13 -5.48 8.31 -2.86
N LEU A 14 -5.46 9.33 -2.00
CA LEU A 14 -6.67 9.96 -1.48
C LEU A 14 -7.51 10.62 -2.58
N LEU A 15 -6.89 11.26 -3.57
CA LEU A 15 -7.59 11.80 -4.74
C LEU A 15 -8.26 10.70 -5.57
N ALA A 16 -7.57 9.58 -5.81
CA ALA A 16 -8.12 8.42 -6.49
C ALA A 16 -9.31 7.83 -5.73
N MET A 17 -9.20 7.70 -4.40
CA MET A 17 -10.30 7.24 -3.54
C MET A 17 -11.52 8.17 -3.63
N PHE A 18 -11.30 9.47 -3.60
CA PHE A 18 -12.37 10.45 -3.73
C PHE A 18 -13.05 10.40 -5.11
N ALA A 19 -12.27 10.15 -6.17
CA ALA A 19 -12.82 9.94 -7.52
C ALA A 19 -13.73 8.70 -7.56
N ILE A 20 -13.33 7.58 -6.96
CA ILE A 20 -14.13 6.36 -6.87
C ILE A 20 -15.42 6.60 -6.08
N LEU A 21 -15.33 7.29 -4.94
CA LEU A 21 -16.50 7.62 -4.12
C LEU A 21 -17.53 8.46 -4.87
N ARG A 22 -17.08 9.37 -5.74
CA ARG A 22 -17.97 10.19 -6.57
C ARG A 22 -18.57 9.42 -7.73
N GLN A 23 -17.81 8.56 -8.39
CA GLN A 23 -18.24 7.82 -9.59
C GLN A 23 -18.91 6.49 -9.26
N GLY A 24 -18.65 5.92 -8.08
CA GLY A 24 -19.21 4.66 -7.61
C GLY A 24 -18.54 3.41 -8.17
N SER A 25 -17.67 3.51 -9.17
CA SER A 25 -16.89 2.39 -9.70
C SER A 25 -15.60 2.85 -10.41
N PRO A 26 -14.53 2.04 -10.41
CA PRO A 26 -13.27 2.35 -11.10
C PRO A 26 -13.45 2.42 -12.62
N GLU A 27 -14.34 1.58 -13.20
CA GLU A 27 -14.63 1.61 -14.62
C GLU A 27 -15.22 2.96 -15.06
N LYS A 28 -16.06 3.59 -14.25
CA LYS A 28 -16.61 4.92 -14.54
C LYS A 28 -15.56 6.01 -14.45
N VAL A 29 -14.55 5.86 -13.58
CA VAL A 29 -13.43 6.79 -13.49
C VAL A 29 -12.60 6.73 -14.77
N THR A 30 -12.31 5.52 -15.26
CA THR A 30 -11.47 5.29 -16.44
C THR A 30 -12.23 5.39 -17.76
N SER A 31 -13.56 5.24 -17.78
CA SER A 31 -14.37 5.22 -19.01
C SER A 31 -14.31 6.50 -19.86
N ARG A 32 -13.84 7.61 -19.27
CA ARG A 32 -13.64 8.87 -19.97
C ARG A 32 -12.60 8.81 -21.08
N ILE A 33 -11.67 7.86 -21.02
CA ILE A 33 -10.65 7.62 -22.07
C ILE A 33 -11.14 6.70 -23.18
N GLY A 34 -12.42 6.27 -23.13
CA GLY A 34 -13.03 5.33 -24.07
C GLY A 34 -13.14 3.91 -23.49
N LYS A 35 -14.04 3.10 -24.08
CA LYS A 35 -14.32 1.74 -23.54
C LYS A 35 -13.10 0.81 -23.64
N VAL A 36 -12.48 0.73 -24.81
CA VAL A 36 -11.34 -0.18 -25.05
C VAL A 36 -10.12 0.22 -24.23
N PRO A 37 -9.64 1.49 -24.25
CA PRO A 37 -8.53 1.91 -23.42
C PRO A 37 -8.81 1.75 -21.91
N SER A 38 -10.04 1.95 -21.45
CA SER A 38 -10.44 1.75 -20.06
C SER A 38 -10.27 0.30 -19.62
N VAL A 39 -10.74 -0.65 -20.42
CA VAL A 39 -10.59 -2.08 -20.12
C VAL A 39 -9.12 -2.50 -20.13
N LEU A 40 -8.36 -2.08 -21.12
CA LEU A 40 -6.92 -2.37 -21.19
C LEU A 40 -6.17 -1.81 -19.99
N LEU A 41 -6.47 -0.57 -19.59
CA LEU A 41 -5.87 0.07 -18.42
C LEU A 41 -6.20 -0.70 -17.15
N MET A 42 -7.46 -1.08 -16.94
CA MET A 42 -7.87 -1.84 -15.75
C MET A 42 -7.21 -3.23 -15.72
N CYS A 43 -7.14 -3.93 -16.86
CA CYS A 43 -6.40 -5.20 -16.95
C CYS A 43 -4.93 -5.02 -16.62
N ALA A 44 -4.28 -3.99 -17.18
CA ALA A 44 -2.88 -3.69 -16.89
C ALA A 44 -2.65 -3.39 -15.41
N ILE A 45 -3.53 -2.60 -14.77
CA ILE A 45 -3.46 -2.30 -13.33
C ILE A 45 -3.55 -3.59 -12.51
N VAL A 46 -4.54 -4.46 -12.79
CA VAL A 46 -4.71 -5.73 -12.07
C VAL A 46 -3.49 -6.63 -12.24
N LEU A 47 -2.95 -6.74 -13.45
CA LEU A 47 -1.77 -7.56 -13.73
C LEU A 47 -0.52 -7.01 -13.04
N CYS A 48 -0.32 -5.69 -13.06
CA CYS A 48 0.84 -5.06 -12.43
C CYS A 48 0.79 -5.16 -10.89
N ILE A 49 -0.35 -4.85 -10.26
CA ILE A 49 -0.51 -4.93 -8.80
C ILE A 49 -0.49 -6.39 -8.32
N GLY A 50 -0.99 -7.32 -9.15
CA GLY A 50 -1.03 -8.73 -8.82
C GLY A 50 0.23 -9.48 -9.28
N PRO A 51 0.05 -10.43 -10.21
CA PRO A 51 1.05 -11.46 -10.49
C PRO A 51 2.32 -10.97 -11.17
N MET A 52 2.32 -9.82 -11.86
CA MET A 52 3.47 -9.42 -12.67
C MET A 52 4.53 -8.61 -11.92
N LEU A 53 4.14 -7.69 -11.05
CA LEU A 53 5.10 -6.79 -10.41
C LEU A 53 5.04 -6.83 -8.89
N ALA A 54 3.89 -6.53 -8.26
CA ALA A 54 3.85 -6.30 -6.82
C ALA A 54 4.09 -7.58 -6.02
N ILE A 55 3.45 -8.70 -6.37
CA ILE A 55 3.60 -9.95 -5.63
C ILE A 55 5.02 -10.53 -5.77
N PRO A 56 5.62 -10.64 -6.98
CA PRO A 56 7.00 -11.11 -7.13
C PRO A 56 8.02 -10.18 -6.44
N ARG A 57 7.83 -8.86 -6.52
CA ARG A 57 8.67 -7.89 -5.82
C ARG A 57 8.61 -8.10 -4.30
N THR A 58 7.41 -8.30 -3.75
CA THR A 58 7.24 -8.56 -2.31
C THR A 58 7.91 -9.86 -1.90
N ALA A 59 7.82 -10.92 -2.71
CA ALA A 59 8.52 -12.16 -2.45
C ALA A 59 10.04 -11.97 -2.43
N ALA A 60 10.60 -11.28 -3.43
CA ALA A 60 12.03 -11.02 -3.53
C ALA A 60 12.55 -10.18 -2.35
N THR A 61 11.88 -9.07 -2.05
CA THR A 61 12.28 -8.21 -0.92
C THR A 61 12.14 -8.93 0.42
N THR A 62 11.10 -9.72 0.64
CA THR A 62 10.95 -10.51 1.87
C THR A 62 12.08 -11.54 2.00
N PHE A 63 12.47 -12.19 0.90
CA PHE A 63 13.58 -13.11 0.92
C PHE A 63 14.90 -12.41 1.30
N GLU A 64 15.22 -11.31 0.62
CA GLU A 64 16.46 -10.57 0.83
C GLU A 64 16.57 -9.93 2.22
N THR A 65 15.49 -9.31 2.70
CA THR A 65 15.51 -8.53 3.95
C THR A 65 15.24 -9.36 5.20
N SER A 66 14.48 -10.44 5.10
CA SER A 66 14.02 -11.19 6.26
C SER A 66 14.57 -12.60 6.32
N VAL A 67 14.63 -13.32 5.19
CA VAL A 67 15.04 -14.73 5.18
C VAL A 67 16.58 -14.87 5.15
N THR A 68 17.21 -14.17 4.23
CA THR A 68 18.68 -14.25 4.04
C THR A 68 19.48 -13.92 5.31
N PRO A 69 19.14 -12.88 6.10
CA PRO A 69 19.86 -12.57 7.32
C PRO A 69 19.62 -13.56 8.47
N LEU A 70 18.45 -14.23 8.50
CA LEU A 70 18.05 -15.13 9.60
C LEU A 70 18.46 -16.58 9.36
N VAL A 71 18.38 -17.03 8.11
CA VAL A 71 18.60 -18.43 7.74
C VAL A 71 19.52 -18.52 6.53
N SER A 72 20.79 -18.85 6.77
CA SER A 72 21.77 -19.08 5.71
C SER A 72 21.52 -20.38 4.97
N GLY A 73 21.59 -20.36 3.64
CA GLY A 73 21.51 -21.57 2.80
C GLY A 73 20.12 -21.93 2.27
N VAL A 74 19.09 -21.09 2.48
CA VAL A 74 17.78 -21.28 1.86
C VAL A 74 17.86 -20.90 0.38
N SER A 75 17.44 -21.83 -0.49
CA SER A 75 17.36 -21.53 -1.93
C SER A 75 16.25 -20.50 -2.22
N PRO A 76 16.55 -19.41 -2.99
CA PRO A 76 15.53 -18.45 -3.43
C PRO A 76 14.35 -19.10 -4.14
N VAL A 77 14.62 -20.17 -4.89
CA VAL A 77 13.59 -20.93 -5.62
C VAL A 77 12.65 -21.65 -4.65
N LEU A 78 13.20 -22.33 -3.64
CA LEU A 78 12.41 -23.03 -2.62
C LEU A 78 11.52 -22.03 -1.85
N PHE A 79 12.08 -20.89 -1.44
CA PHE A 79 11.32 -19.84 -0.78
C PHE A 79 10.19 -19.33 -1.68
N SER A 80 10.48 -19.03 -2.94
CA SER A 80 9.47 -18.54 -3.89
C SER A 80 8.32 -19.54 -4.07
N VAL A 81 8.62 -20.82 -4.23
CA VAL A 81 7.59 -21.86 -4.35
C VAL A 81 6.71 -21.91 -3.11
N LEU A 82 7.28 -21.90 -1.91
CA LEU A 82 6.52 -21.91 -0.65
C LEU A 82 5.69 -20.64 -0.49
N PHE A 83 6.26 -19.47 -0.82
CA PHE A 83 5.59 -18.17 -0.76
C PHE A 83 4.37 -18.12 -1.68
N PHE A 84 4.53 -18.52 -2.95
CA PHE A 84 3.41 -18.52 -3.90
C PHE A 84 2.38 -19.59 -3.59
N LEU A 85 2.79 -20.74 -3.06
CA LEU A 85 1.87 -21.78 -2.57
C LEU A 85 1.02 -21.26 -1.41
N LEU A 86 1.65 -20.56 -0.45
CA LEU A 86 0.95 -19.93 0.67
C LEU A 86 -0.07 -18.89 0.18
N ILE A 87 0.32 -18.02 -0.76
CA ILE A 87 -0.60 -17.06 -1.37
C ILE A 87 -1.76 -17.77 -2.05
N LEU A 88 -1.51 -18.81 -2.82
CA LEU A 88 -2.55 -19.58 -3.49
C LEU A 88 -3.54 -20.18 -2.50
N LEU A 89 -3.05 -20.78 -1.41
CA LEU A 89 -3.89 -21.34 -0.34
C LEU A 89 -4.75 -20.27 0.33
N LEU A 90 -4.19 -19.08 0.55
CA LEU A 90 -4.93 -17.97 1.11
C LEU A 90 -5.99 -17.44 0.11
N CYS A 91 -5.68 -17.35 -1.17
CA CYS A 91 -6.61 -16.87 -2.21
C CYS A 91 -7.85 -17.75 -2.38
N VAL A 92 -7.77 -19.05 -2.08
CA VAL A 92 -8.93 -19.97 -2.12
C VAL A 92 -10.01 -19.59 -1.10
N ARG A 93 -9.66 -18.87 -0.03
CA ARG A 93 -10.58 -18.48 1.05
C ARG A 93 -10.68 -16.97 1.20
N GLU A 94 -11.17 -16.26 0.20
CA GLU A 94 -11.25 -14.81 0.13
C GLU A 94 -11.77 -14.12 1.41
N ARG A 95 -12.87 -14.63 1.99
CA ARG A 95 -13.47 -14.05 3.20
C ARG A 95 -12.56 -14.16 4.42
N ALA A 96 -11.88 -15.30 4.57
CA ALA A 96 -10.96 -15.54 5.67
C ALA A 96 -9.72 -14.63 5.58
N VAL A 97 -9.23 -14.38 4.36
CA VAL A 97 -8.08 -13.49 4.14
C VAL A 97 -8.38 -12.07 4.55
N VAL A 98 -9.52 -11.51 4.15
CA VAL A 98 -9.93 -10.14 4.53
C VAL A 98 -10.02 -9.99 6.06
N ASP A 99 -10.56 -10.99 6.73
CA ASP A 99 -10.67 -10.98 8.20
C ASP A 99 -9.29 -11.12 8.87
N ILE A 100 -8.43 -12.01 8.39
CA ILE A 100 -7.08 -12.22 8.94
C ILE A 100 -6.23 -10.97 8.74
N VAL A 101 -6.22 -10.40 7.54
CA VAL A 101 -5.47 -9.19 7.24
C VAL A 101 -5.97 -8.02 8.09
N GLY A 102 -7.28 -7.80 8.15
CA GLY A 102 -7.82 -6.65 8.86
C GLY A 102 -7.77 -6.76 10.38
N LYS A 103 -7.95 -7.96 10.95
CA LYS A 103 -8.06 -8.14 12.41
C LYS A 103 -6.75 -8.53 13.09
N ILE A 104 -5.85 -9.18 12.37
CA ILE A 104 -4.60 -9.73 12.94
C ILE A 104 -3.38 -9.07 12.32
N LEU A 105 -3.24 -9.15 11.00
CA LEU A 105 -2.02 -8.69 10.32
C LEU A 105 -1.83 -7.16 10.43
N THR A 106 -2.89 -6.40 10.17
CA THR A 106 -2.80 -4.93 10.20
C THR A 106 -2.46 -4.38 11.59
N PRO A 107 -3.11 -4.80 12.69
CA PRO A 107 -2.68 -4.39 14.03
C PRO A 107 -1.26 -4.85 14.38
N ALA A 108 -0.90 -6.11 14.06
CA ALA A 108 0.43 -6.63 14.33
C ALA A 108 1.52 -5.86 13.59
N LEU A 109 1.30 -5.54 12.31
CA LEU A 109 2.22 -4.74 11.50
C LEU A 109 2.34 -3.31 12.05
N LEU A 110 1.22 -2.67 12.42
CA LEU A 110 1.23 -1.33 12.99
C LEU A 110 2.02 -1.30 14.31
N ILE A 111 1.77 -2.27 15.20
CA ILE A 111 2.50 -2.38 16.48
C ILE A 111 3.98 -2.61 16.21
N GLY A 112 4.34 -3.51 15.30
CA GLY A 112 5.73 -3.77 14.93
C GLY A 112 6.44 -2.52 14.40
N LEU A 113 5.80 -1.76 13.51
CA LEU A 113 6.33 -0.50 13.01
C LEU A 113 6.49 0.55 14.11
N LEU A 114 5.51 0.69 15.00
CA LEU A 114 5.60 1.62 16.12
C LEU A 114 6.74 1.25 17.08
N ILE A 115 6.91 -0.05 17.39
CA ILE A 115 8.04 -0.53 18.20
C ILE A 115 9.36 -0.17 17.52
N LEU A 116 9.50 -0.45 16.22
CA LEU A 116 10.70 -0.14 15.46
C LEU A 116 11.01 1.36 15.49
N ILE A 117 10.02 2.21 15.30
CA ILE A 117 10.16 3.68 15.37
C ILE A 117 10.61 4.09 16.79
N VAL A 118 9.93 3.61 17.83
CA VAL A 118 10.27 3.95 19.21
C VAL A 118 11.68 3.52 19.57
N VAL A 119 12.04 2.28 19.25
CA VAL A 119 13.41 1.75 19.51
C VAL A 119 14.46 2.56 18.76
N GLY A 120 14.23 2.87 17.50
CA GLY A 120 15.17 3.64 16.70
C GLY A 120 15.33 5.10 17.15
N VAL A 121 14.26 5.71 17.69
CA VAL A 121 14.33 7.06 18.28
C VAL A 121 15.08 7.05 19.62
N VAL A 122 14.86 6.00 20.45
CA VAL A 122 15.50 5.88 21.78
C VAL A 122 16.96 5.44 21.65
N SER A 123 17.28 4.60 20.68
CA SER A 123 18.64 4.08 20.43
C SER A 123 19.05 4.37 18.98
N PRO A 124 19.34 5.61 18.61
CA PRO A 124 19.75 5.94 17.25
C PRO A 124 21.05 5.23 16.88
N ILE A 125 21.08 4.67 15.66
CA ILE A 125 22.24 3.92 15.15
C ILE A 125 23.41 4.87 14.79
N GLY A 126 23.09 6.14 14.51
CA GLY A 126 24.07 7.15 14.15
C GLY A 126 23.53 8.59 14.25
N PRO A 127 24.36 9.60 14.04
CA PRO A 127 23.91 10.98 13.95
C PRO A 127 23.11 11.19 12.65
N VAL A 128 22.08 12.01 12.73
CA VAL A 128 21.29 12.43 11.54
C VAL A 128 22.23 13.18 10.57
N GLY A 129 22.22 12.77 9.30
CA GLY A 129 23.08 13.37 8.29
C GLY A 129 22.64 14.81 7.94
N ASP A 130 23.56 15.76 8.01
CA ASP A 130 23.30 17.17 7.70
C ASP A 130 23.24 17.48 6.20
N GLN A 131 23.64 16.57 5.34
CA GLN A 131 23.71 16.77 3.90
C GLN A 131 22.73 15.89 3.15
N ALA A 132 21.98 16.49 2.23
CA ALA A 132 21.16 15.75 1.28
C ALA A 132 22.07 14.96 0.33
N LEU A 133 21.96 13.63 0.33
CA LEU A 133 22.73 12.73 -0.53
C LEU A 133 22.31 12.83 -2.02
N VAL A 134 21.27 13.60 -2.33
CA VAL A 134 20.66 13.69 -3.67
C VAL A 134 20.50 15.15 -4.07
N GLU A 135 20.91 15.50 -5.30
CA GLU A 135 20.85 16.89 -5.81
C GLU A 135 19.42 17.45 -5.87
N ASN A 136 18.43 16.62 -6.23
CA ASN A 136 17.04 17.03 -6.35
C ASN A 136 16.12 16.22 -5.42
N VAL A 137 16.17 16.56 -4.16
CA VAL A 137 15.41 15.90 -3.08
C VAL A 137 13.89 15.89 -3.34
N ALA A 138 13.35 16.90 -4.01
CA ALA A 138 11.92 16.98 -4.30
C ALA A 138 11.52 16.00 -5.41
N ALA A 139 12.27 15.96 -6.51
CA ALA A 139 12.00 15.04 -7.62
C ALA A 139 12.16 13.58 -7.19
N THR A 140 13.24 13.26 -6.48
CA THR A 140 13.46 11.92 -5.94
C THR A 140 12.35 11.49 -4.99
N GLY A 141 11.84 12.42 -4.16
CA GLY A 141 10.71 12.14 -3.28
C GLY A 141 9.41 11.85 -4.05
N ILE A 142 9.13 12.60 -5.11
CA ILE A 142 7.96 12.35 -5.99
C ILE A 142 8.09 10.99 -6.68
N GLU A 143 9.25 10.70 -7.24
CA GLU A 143 9.52 9.43 -7.93
C GLU A 143 9.37 8.25 -6.98
N ALA A 144 9.97 8.30 -5.81
CA ALA A 144 9.85 7.26 -4.80
C ALA A 144 8.40 7.07 -4.33
N GLY A 145 7.64 8.16 -4.11
CA GLY A 145 6.22 8.08 -3.76
C GLY A 145 5.35 7.53 -4.88
N TYR A 146 5.67 7.81 -6.14
CA TYR A 146 4.95 7.23 -7.28
C TYR A 146 5.25 5.74 -7.46
N GLN A 147 6.48 5.31 -7.18
CA GLN A 147 6.89 3.91 -7.28
C GLN A 147 6.21 2.97 -6.27
N THR A 148 5.56 3.48 -5.22
CA THR A 148 4.75 2.68 -4.30
C THR A 148 3.53 2.06 -4.98
N MET A 149 3.06 2.63 -6.09
CA MET A 149 1.88 2.23 -6.85
C MET A 149 0.54 2.35 -6.07
N ASP A 150 0.52 3.08 -4.96
CA ASP A 150 -0.66 3.19 -4.09
C ASP A 150 -1.86 3.83 -4.78
N VAL A 151 -1.61 4.72 -5.75
CA VAL A 151 -2.68 5.29 -6.59
C VAL A 151 -3.40 4.21 -7.38
N LEU A 152 -2.65 3.31 -8.03
CA LEU A 152 -3.19 2.20 -8.82
C LEU A 152 -3.89 1.19 -7.91
N ALA A 153 -3.28 0.87 -6.77
CA ALA A 153 -3.87 0.02 -5.75
C ALA A 153 -5.20 0.59 -5.24
N THR A 154 -5.26 1.90 -4.99
CA THR A 154 -6.47 2.58 -4.53
C THR A 154 -7.61 2.51 -5.55
N LEU A 155 -7.33 2.54 -6.86
CA LEU A 155 -8.36 2.37 -7.90
C LEU A 155 -9.07 1.01 -7.79
N LEU A 156 -8.37 -0.05 -7.40
CA LEU A 156 -8.94 -1.39 -7.21
C LEU A 156 -9.52 -1.56 -5.80
N PHE A 157 -8.68 -1.38 -4.78
CA PHE A 157 -9.08 -1.63 -3.39
C PHE A 157 -10.10 -0.63 -2.87
N GLY A 158 -10.10 0.61 -3.37
CA GLY A 158 -11.11 1.61 -3.04
C GLY A 158 -12.52 1.15 -3.39
N PHE A 159 -12.69 0.45 -4.51
CA PHE A 159 -13.97 -0.15 -4.87
C PHE A 159 -14.37 -1.29 -3.93
N ILE A 160 -13.41 -2.13 -3.52
CA ILE A 160 -13.66 -3.20 -2.53
C ILE A 160 -14.10 -2.61 -1.19
N ILE A 161 -13.45 -1.52 -0.76
CA ILE A 161 -13.82 -0.80 0.48
C ILE A 161 -15.24 -0.22 0.37
N LEU A 162 -15.58 0.36 -0.78
CA LEU A 162 -16.92 0.88 -1.04
C LEU A 162 -17.97 -0.24 -0.98
N LYS A 163 -17.70 -1.39 -1.60
CA LYS A 163 -18.54 -2.58 -1.53
C LYS A 163 -18.68 -3.13 -0.11
N SER A 164 -17.59 -3.15 0.66
CA SER A 164 -17.61 -3.54 2.06
C SER A 164 -18.48 -2.60 2.92
N ALA A 165 -18.42 -1.30 2.66
CA ALA A 165 -19.31 -0.33 3.32
C ALA A 165 -20.78 -0.59 2.98
N GLN A 166 -21.08 -0.89 1.72
CA GLN A 166 -22.45 -1.26 1.29
C GLN A 166 -22.93 -2.54 1.99
N ALA A 167 -22.11 -3.56 2.09
CA ALA A 167 -22.42 -4.82 2.78
C ALA A 167 -22.68 -4.63 4.28
N LYS A 168 -22.06 -3.60 4.90
CA LYS A 168 -22.31 -3.21 6.30
C LYS A 168 -23.56 -2.34 6.49
N GLY A 169 -24.38 -2.16 5.45
CA GLY A 169 -25.66 -1.45 5.53
C GLY A 169 -25.62 0.04 5.19
N TYR A 170 -24.47 0.58 4.79
CA TYR A 170 -24.38 1.98 4.33
C TYR A 170 -24.83 2.09 2.87
N THR A 171 -26.14 2.03 2.62
CA THR A 171 -26.72 2.02 1.27
C THR A 171 -26.83 3.41 0.64
N LYS A 172 -26.99 4.46 1.46
CA LYS A 172 -27.12 5.85 0.97
C LYS A 172 -25.74 6.40 0.56
N ALA A 173 -25.63 6.96 -0.64
CA ALA A 173 -24.38 7.52 -1.17
C ALA A 173 -23.69 8.51 -0.19
N LYS A 174 -24.47 9.39 0.45
CA LYS A 174 -23.95 10.35 1.43
C LYS A 174 -23.33 9.66 2.68
N ALA A 175 -23.92 8.55 3.13
CA ALA A 175 -23.38 7.77 4.25
C ALA A 175 -22.10 7.03 3.84
N GLN A 176 -22.07 6.44 2.65
CA GLN A 176 -20.88 5.80 2.11
C GLN A 176 -19.70 6.77 1.99
N ILE A 177 -19.92 7.94 1.38
CA ILE A 177 -18.90 8.98 1.25
C ILE A 177 -18.38 9.37 2.63
N ARG A 178 -19.25 9.63 3.60
CA ARG A 178 -18.82 10.04 4.94
C ARG A 178 -17.98 8.97 5.65
N VAL A 179 -18.43 7.71 5.62
CA VAL A 179 -17.72 6.61 6.31
C VAL A 179 -16.40 6.29 5.63
N VAL A 180 -16.40 6.15 4.30
CA VAL A 180 -15.18 5.79 3.56
C VAL A 180 -14.17 6.93 3.56
N SER A 181 -14.61 8.19 3.37
CA SER A 181 -13.70 9.35 3.47
C SER A 181 -13.12 9.50 4.89
N GLY A 182 -13.94 9.27 5.92
CA GLY A 182 -13.45 9.27 7.30
C GLY A 182 -12.41 8.18 7.56
N ALA A 183 -12.66 6.96 7.09
CA ALA A 183 -11.71 5.86 7.19
C ALA A 183 -10.42 6.14 6.41
N SER A 184 -10.52 6.69 5.21
CA SER A 184 -9.36 7.07 4.39
C SER A 184 -8.52 8.17 5.04
N LEU A 185 -9.17 9.14 5.68
CA LEU A 185 -8.47 10.20 6.41
C LEU A 185 -7.71 9.65 7.61
N VAL A 186 -8.34 8.79 8.40
CA VAL A 186 -7.69 8.13 9.54
C VAL A 186 -6.51 7.27 9.09
N ALA A 187 -6.67 6.51 8.00
CA ALA A 187 -5.58 5.73 7.42
C ALA A 187 -4.43 6.63 6.93
N GLY A 188 -4.74 7.74 6.24
CA GLY A 188 -3.74 8.70 5.78
C GLY A 188 -2.96 9.34 6.93
N ILE A 189 -3.64 9.72 8.02
CA ILE A 189 -2.95 10.26 9.22
C ILE A 189 -2.08 9.17 9.87
N GLY A 190 -2.56 7.93 9.97
CA GLY A 190 -1.78 6.81 10.48
C GLY A 190 -0.51 6.57 9.66
N LEU A 191 -0.64 6.55 8.34
CA LEU A 191 0.51 6.44 7.43
C LEU A 191 1.47 7.62 7.52
N LEU A 192 0.95 8.85 7.72
CA LEU A 192 1.79 10.02 7.96
C LEU A 192 2.70 9.84 9.17
N VAL A 193 2.13 9.38 10.29
CA VAL A 193 2.89 9.13 11.52
C VAL A 193 3.95 8.06 11.32
N VAL A 194 3.58 6.95 10.68
CA VAL A 194 4.52 5.85 10.39
C VAL A 194 5.65 6.31 9.46
N TYR A 195 5.31 6.97 8.36
CA TYR A 195 6.31 7.41 7.40
C TYR A 195 7.23 8.51 7.92
N LEU A 196 6.71 9.43 8.76
CA LEU A 196 7.56 10.40 9.47
C LEU A 196 8.56 9.69 10.38
N GLY A 197 8.09 8.71 11.16
CA GLY A 197 8.95 7.92 12.02
C GLY A 197 10.03 7.17 11.25
N LEU A 198 9.66 6.47 10.18
CA LEU A 198 10.61 5.74 9.33
C LEU A 198 11.59 6.66 8.62
N THR A 199 11.13 7.83 8.15
CA THR A 199 12.02 8.82 7.53
C THR A 199 13.03 9.36 8.52
N TYR A 200 12.63 9.59 9.76
CA TYR A 200 13.55 10.00 10.84
C TYR A 200 14.61 8.92 11.13
N LEU A 201 14.23 7.64 11.06
CA LEU A 201 15.18 6.54 11.27
C LEU A 201 16.16 6.36 10.10
N GLY A 202 15.77 6.75 8.89
CA GLY A 202 16.60 6.63 7.69
C GLY A 202 17.43 7.89 7.38
N ALA A 203 17.32 8.92 8.21
CA ALA A 203 18.04 10.18 8.06
C ALA A 203 19.34 10.19 8.86
#